data_3ca985edc0faecd65ad1033333d24b85
#
_entry.id   3ca985edc0faecd65ad1033333d24b85
#
_cell.length_a   1.000
_cell.length_b   1.000
_cell.length_c   1.000
_cell.angle_alpha   90.00
_cell.angle_beta   90.00
_cell.angle_gamma   90.00
#
_symmetry.space_group_name_H-M   'P 1'
#
loop_
_entity.id
_entity.type
_entity.pdbx_description
1 polymer ?
#
loop_
_entity_poly.entity_id
_entity_poly.type
_entity_poly.pdbx_seq_one_letter_code
_entity_poly.pdbx_strand_id
1 'polypeptide(L)'
;MLPIYNVDTEENKVALTINCAWNADDIDLILETLTKNQVKATFFMVGDWIEKFPEAVKKIYESGNEIANHSESHPHVNNLPYEKNVEQITKCSERVKQITGNPTTLYRGPYGEYNDTVLKAAEASNHITIQWNIDSLDYKSLTAEQMWERIGPKLQKGSIILMHNGTENTALSLDTLIKNIKGKGYEIVTVSDLIYKDNYAIDNNGVQHKL
;
A
#
# COMPACT_ATOMS: atom_id res chain seq x y z
N MET A 1 5.01 -13.09 15.28
CA MET A 1 4.24 -12.80 14.05
C MET A 1 5.04 -11.90 13.13
N LEU A 2 4.84 -11.99 11.81
CA LEU A 2 5.44 -11.08 10.82
C LEU A 2 4.33 -10.53 9.91
N PRO A 3 4.47 -9.31 9.36
CA PRO A 3 3.60 -8.80 8.32
C PRO A 3 3.92 -9.48 6.96
N ILE A 4 3.03 -9.31 5.98
CA ILE A 4 3.24 -9.83 4.62
C ILE A 4 4.13 -8.84 3.85
N TYR A 5 5.29 -9.30 3.38
CA TYR A 5 6.21 -8.52 2.53
C TYR A 5 6.02 -8.83 1.04
N ASN A 6 5.70 -10.06 0.72
CA ASN A 6 5.36 -10.56 -0.62
C ASN A 6 4.62 -11.90 -0.52
N VAL A 7 4.15 -12.41 -1.64
CA VAL A 7 3.34 -13.62 -1.72
C VAL A 7 4.05 -14.67 -2.57
N ASP A 8 4.11 -15.91 -2.08
CA ASP A 8 4.51 -17.06 -2.88
C ASP A 8 3.31 -17.50 -3.74
N THR A 9 3.40 -17.25 -5.04
CA THR A 9 2.33 -17.52 -6.01
C THR A 9 2.89 -17.95 -7.35
N GLU A 10 2.15 -18.83 -8.06
CA GLU A 10 2.46 -19.20 -9.43
C GLU A 10 1.95 -18.17 -10.47
N GLU A 11 1.07 -17.26 -10.06
CA GLU A 11 0.53 -16.22 -10.92
C GLU A 11 1.53 -15.10 -11.16
N ASN A 12 1.62 -14.59 -12.38
CA ASN A 12 2.48 -13.44 -12.73
C ASN A 12 1.86 -12.13 -12.27
N LYS A 13 1.52 -12.03 -10.98
CA LYS A 13 0.89 -10.87 -10.36
C LYS A 13 1.83 -10.16 -9.41
N VAL A 14 1.71 -8.84 -9.36
CA VAL A 14 2.41 -7.96 -8.41
C VAL A 14 1.44 -6.87 -7.93
N ALA A 15 1.65 -6.32 -6.74
CA ALA A 15 0.87 -5.19 -6.24
C ALA A 15 1.68 -3.91 -6.27
N LEU A 16 1.08 -2.86 -6.82
CA LEU A 16 1.58 -1.49 -6.72
C LEU A 16 0.88 -0.80 -5.55
N THR A 17 1.65 -0.29 -4.59
CA THR A 17 1.10 0.35 -3.41
C THR A 17 1.61 1.79 -3.26
N ILE A 18 0.72 2.70 -2.87
CA ILE A 18 0.99 4.12 -2.76
C ILE A 18 0.61 4.59 -1.35
N ASN A 19 1.59 5.05 -0.58
CA ASN A 19 1.34 5.66 0.72
C ASN A 19 0.94 7.14 0.53
N CYS A 20 -0.12 7.58 1.23
CA CYS A 20 -0.64 8.95 1.18
C CYS A 20 -0.54 9.60 2.56
N ALA A 21 0.44 10.50 2.72
CA ALA A 21 0.72 11.18 3.98
C ALA A 21 1.02 12.69 3.83
N TRP A 22 1.31 13.20 2.61
CA TRP A 22 1.76 14.58 2.39
C TRP A 22 0.69 15.47 1.79
N ASN A 23 0.77 15.78 0.50
CA ASN A 23 -0.25 16.57 -0.25
C ASN A 23 -1.11 15.66 -1.14
N ALA A 24 -2.02 16.23 -1.94
CA ALA A 24 -2.87 15.50 -2.87
C ALA A 24 -2.81 16.06 -4.31
N ASP A 25 -1.82 16.91 -4.61
CA ASP A 25 -1.78 17.68 -5.86
C ASP A 25 -1.54 16.79 -7.09
N ASP A 26 -0.93 15.62 -6.90
CA ASP A 26 -0.59 14.65 -7.95
C ASP A 26 -1.63 13.51 -8.11
N ILE A 27 -2.64 13.45 -7.26
CA ILE A 27 -3.63 12.35 -7.26
C ILE A 27 -4.35 12.24 -8.60
N ASP A 28 -4.79 13.35 -9.18
CA ASP A 28 -5.50 13.32 -10.46
C ASP A 28 -4.61 12.73 -11.58
N LEU A 29 -3.34 13.10 -11.65
CA LEU A 29 -2.39 12.54 -12.61
C LEU A 29 -2.09 11.05 -12.37
N ILE A 30 -1.97 10.65 -11.11
CA ILE A 30 -1.81 9.23 -10.73
C ILE A 30 -3.02 8.42 -11.22
N LEU A 31 -4.24 8.88 -10.93
CA LEU A 31 -5.49 8.19 -11.31
C LEU A 31 -5.68 8.13 -12.83
N GLU A 32 -5.36 9.21 -13.54
CA GLU A 32 -5.36 9.23 -15.02
C GLU A 32 -4.40 8.18 -15.58
N THR A 33 -3.18 8.10 -15.02
CA THR A 33 -2.16 7.14 -15.43
C THR A 33 -2.59 5.70 -15.16
N LEU A 34 -3.14 5.41 -13.98
CA LEU A 34 -3.66 4.08 -13.65
C LEU A 34 -4.80 3.67 -14.60
N THR A 35 -5.73 4.58 -14.85
CA THR A 35 -6.88 4.35 -15.74
C THR A 35 -6.44 4.09 -17.18
N LYS A 36 -5.56 4.94 -17.71
CA LYS A 36 -4.99 4.80 -19.07
C LYS A 36 -4.31 3.45 -19.28
N ASN A 37 -3.62 2.96 -18.25
CA ASN A 37 -2.93 1.67 -18.30
C ASN A 37 -3.82 0.48 -17.88
N GLN A 38 -5.09 0.72 -17.51
CA GLN A 38 -6.04 -0.30 -17.06
C GLN A 38 -5.50 -1.13 -15.88
N VAL A 39 -4.90 -0.46 -14.90
CA VAL A 39 -4.38 -1.07 -13.66
C VAL A 39 -5.04 -0.44 -12.44
N LYS A 40 -5.05 -1.19 -11.35
CA LYS A 40 -5.49 -0.73 -10.03
C LYS A 40 -4.32 -0.82 -9.06
N ALA A 41 -4.29 0.11 -8.11
CA ALA A 41 -3.31 0.16 -7.04
C ALA A 41 -3.98 0.14 -5.67
N THR A 42 -3.19 -0.11 -4.62
CA THR A 42 -3.65 -0.03 -3.22
C THR A 42 -3.05 1.22 -2.58
N PHE A 43 -3.92 2.10 -2.08
CA PHE A 43 -3.54 3.35 -1.45
C PHE A 43 -3.62 3.22 0.07
N PHE A 44 -2.47 3.26 0.74
CA PHE A 44 -2.38 3.27 2.20
C PHE A 44 -2.42 4.71 2.71
N MET A 45 -3.55 5.12 3.29
CA MET A 45 -3.84 6.51 3.63
C MET A 45 -3.74 6.77 5.14
N VAL A 46 -3.13 7.89 5.50
CA VAL A 46 -3.14 8.44 6.86
C VAL A 46 -4.48 9.11 7.15
N GLY A 47 -5.04 8.93 8.34
CA GLY A 47 -6.32 9.53 8.75
C GLY A 47 -6.35 11.05 8.64
N ASP A 48 -5.29 11.74 9.08
CA ASP A 48 -5.15 13.20 8.92
C ASP A 48 -5.13 13.63 7.44
N TRP A 49 -4.56 12.80 6.55
CA TRP A 49 -4.60 13.04 5.10
C TRP A 49 -6.03 12.87 4.55
N ILE A 50 -6.77 11.85 5.02
CA ILE A 50 -8.16 11.60 4.63
C ILE A 50 -9.05 12.79 5.03
N GLU A 51 -8.87 13.30 6.26
CA GLU A 51 -9.62 14.48 6.74
C GLU A 51 -9.34 15.73 5.91
N LYS A 52 -8.08 15.92 5.53
CA LYS A 52 -7.64 17.08 4.76
C LYS A 52 -8.07 17.03 3.28
N PHE A 53 -8.15 15.84 2.70
CA PHE A 53 -8.38 15.63 1.26
C PHE A 53 -9.51 14.63 0.95
N PRO A 54 -10.73 14.80 1.52
CA PRO A 54 -11.82 13.83 1.36
C PRO A 54 -12.24 13.62 -0.09
N GLU A 55 -12.16 14.66 -0.93
CA GLU A 55 -12.48 14.55 -2.37
C GLU A 55 -11.45 13.68 -3.12
N ALA A 56 -10.17 13.73 -2.73
CA ALA A 56 -9.15 12.86 -3.32
C ALA A 56 -9.41 11.39 -2.93
N VAL A 57 -9.77 11.13 -1.67
CA VAL A 57 -10.16 9.78 -1.21
C VAL A 57 -11.34 9.25 -2.02
N LYS A 58 -12.38 10.07 -2.21
CA LYS A 58 -13.55 9.72 -3.01
C LYS A 58 -13.19 9.37 -4.45
N LYS A 59 -12.37 10.22 -5.11
CA LYS A 59 -11.90 9.98 -6.48
C LYS A 59 -11.12 8.64 -6.59
N ILE A 60 -10.22 8.36 -5.65
CA ILE A 60 -9.44 7.12 -5.60
C ILE A 60 -10.38 5.91 -5.50
N TYR A 61 -11.36 5.97 -4.60
CA TYR A 61 -12.33 4.91 -4.40
C TYR A 61 -13.24 4.70 -5.63
N GLU A 62 -13.83 5.77 -6.16
CA GLU A 62 -14.72 5.73 -7.33
C GLU A 62 -14.00 5.26 -8.60
N SER A 63 -12.69 5.48 -8.69
CA SER A 63 -11.84 4.93 -9.77
C SER A 63 -11.60 3.43 -9.63
N GLY A 64 -12.13 2.76 -8.58
CA GLY A 64 -12.01 1.33 -8.35
C GLY A 64 -10.63 0.90 -7.81
N ASN A 65 -9.85 1.82 -7.25
CA ASN A 65 -8.63 1.50 -6.52
C ASN A 65 -8.95 1.04 -5.10
N GLU A 66 -8.03 0.29 -4.49
CA GLU A 66 -8.17 -0.18 -3.11
C GLU A 66 -7.68 0.89 -2.14
N ILE A 67 -8.44 1.09 -1.05
CA ILE A 67 -8.03 1.95 0.06
C ILE A 67 -7.65 1.11 1.27
N ALA A 68 -6.50 1.40 1.85
CA ALA A 68 -5.93 0.73 3.00
C ALA A 68 -5.50 1.75 4.07
N ASN A 69 -5.20 1.27 5.26
CA ASN A 69 -4.96 2.03 6.47
C ASN A 69 -3.46 2.27 6.70
N HIS A 70 -3.08 3.55 6.95
CA HIS A 70 -1.72 3.93 7.32
C HIS A 70 -1.65 4.66 8.66
N SER A 71 -2.48 4.23 9.64
CA SER A 71 -2.74 4.86 10.93
C SER A 71 -3.48 6.20 10.84
N GLU A 72 -3.89 6.75 11.99
CA GLU A 72 -4.61 8.02 12.05
C GLU A 72 -3.71 9.22 11.81
N SER A 73 -2.57 9.32 12.52
CA SER A 73 -1.73 10.53 12.55
C SER A 73 -0.25 10.28 12.25
N HIS A 74 0.08 9.14 11.64
CA HIS A 74 1.44 8.76 11.23
C HIS A 74 2.48 8.77 12.37
N PRO A 75 2.20 8.22 13.57
CA PRO A 75 3.14 8.20 14.68
C PRO A 75 4.18 7.09 14.55
N HIS A 76 5.22 7.13 15.37
CA HIS A 76 6.08 5.97 15.61
C HIS A 76 5.32 4.90 16.42
N VAL A 77 4.68 3.97 15.71
CA VAL A 77 3.75 2.97 16.27
C VAL A 77 4.41 1.99 17.24
N ASN A 78 5.72 1.76 17.09
CA ASN A 78 6.49 0.90 18.00
C ASN A 78 6.63 1.51 19.41
N ASN A 79 6.45 2.83 19.55
CA ASN A 79 6.51 3.54 20.82
C ASN A 79 5.13 3.66 21.50
N LEU A 80 4.06 3.19 20.86
CA LEU A 80 2.71 3.29 21.39
C LEU A 80 2.31 2.00 22.13
N PRO A 81 1.55 2.11 23.23
CA PRO A 81 0.92 0.96 23.86
C PRO A 81 -0.16 0.37 22.94
N TYR A 82 -0.56 -0.86 23.24
CA TYR A 82 -1.53 -1.63 22.45
C TYR A 82 -2.83 -0.85 22.14
N GLU A 83 -3.44 -0.26 23.18
CA GLU A 83 -4.71 0.47 23.07
C GLU A 83 -4.59 1.69 22.13
N LYS A 84 -3.43 2.34 22.14
CA LYS A 84 -3.17 3.47 21.24
C LYS A 84 -2.95 3.03 19.80
N ASN A 85 -2.32 1.87 19.58
CA ASN A 85 -2.23 1.28 18.24
C ASN A 85 -3.62 0.90 17.71
N VAL A 86 -4.48 0.27 18.53
CA VAL A 86 -5.88 0.00 18.17
C VAL A 86 -6.61 1.30 17.82
N GLU A 87 -6.47 2.35 18.63
CA GLU A 87 -7.10 3.66 18.36
C GLU A 87 -6.62 4.27 17.02
N GLN A 88 -5.33 4.22 16.72
CA GLN A 88 -4.76 4.72 15.47
C GLN A 88 -5.33 4.00 14.24
N ILE A 89 -5.51 2.69 14.33
CA ILE A 89 -6.03 1.88 13.23
C ILE A 89 -7.56 2.08 13.08
N THR A 90 -8.30 2.02 14.17
CA THR A 90 -9.76 2.10 14.14
C THR A 90 -10.27 3.48 13.70
N LYS A 91 -9.66 4.58 14.16
CA LYS A 91 -10.03 5.93 13.75
C LYS A 91 -9.81 6.16 12.25
N CYS A 92 -8.65 5.78 11.73
CA CYS A 92 -8.37 5.88 10.29
C CYS A 92 -9.38 5.04 9.47
N SER A 93 -9.68 3.80 9.90
CA SER A 93 -10.66 2.93 9.23
C SER A 93 -12.07 3.55 9.23
N GLU A 94 -12.48 4.19 10.34
CA GLU A 94 -13.76 4.87 10.43
C GLU A 94 -13.85 6.08 9.49
N ARG A 95 -12.78 6.86 9.35
CA ARG A 95 -12.73 7.97 8.37
C ARG A 95 -12.93 7.47 6.94
N VAL A 96 -12.25 6.38 6.57
CA VAL A 96 -12.44 5.76 5.25
C VAL A 96 -13.90 5.33 5.06
N LYS A 97 -14.46 4.66 6.06
CA LYS A 97 -15.86 4.18 6.03
C LYS A 97 -16.87 5.30 5.88
N GLN A 98 -16.66 6.45 6.50
CA GLN A 98 -17.55 7.62 6.37
C GLN A 98 -17.61 8.14 4.92
N ILE A 99 -16.53 8.01 4.14
CA ILE A 99 -16.48 8.47 2.76
C ILE A 99 -16.93 7.39 1.77
N THR A 100 -16.51 6.15 1.99
CA THR A 100 -16.66 5.05 1.02
C THR A 100 -17.78 4.08 1.34
N GLY A 101 -18.31 4.12 2.56
CA GLY A 101 -19.26 3.13 3.09
C GLY A 101 -18.61 1.84 3.60
N ASN A 102 -17.34 1.61 3.36
CA ASN A 102 -16.61 0.38 3.69
C ASN A 102 -15.41 0.66 4.61
N PRO A 103 -15.21 -0.14 5.68
CA PRO A 103 -13.99 -0.04 6.49
C PRO A 103 -12.78 -0.58 5.72
N THR A 104 -11.58 -0.21 6.15
CA THR A 104 -10.33 -0.82 5.66
C THR A 104 -10.13 -2.21 6.26
N THR A 105 -9.38 -3.06 5.56
CA THR A 105 -9.02 -4.43 6.01
C THR A 105 -7.52 -4.70 5.95
N LEU A 106 -6.77 -3.79 5.35
CA LEU A 106 -5.31 -3.84 5.25
C LEU A 106 -4.71 -2.68 6.04
N TYR A 107 -3.61 -2.95 6.73
CA TYR A 107 -2.88 -1.97 7.52
C TYR A 107 -1.39 -1.98 7.17
N ARG A 108 -0.77 -0.80 7.12
CA ARG A 108 0.68 -0.63 7.05
C ARG A 108 1.11 0.36 8.11
N GLY A 109 2.04 -0.04 8.98
CA GLY A 109 2.56 0.87 10.00
C GLY A 109 3.38 2.00 9.39
N PRO A 110 3.25 3.24 9.90
CA PRO A 110 4.14 4.35 9.56
C PRO A 110 5.60 3.97 9.65
N TYR A 111 6.43 4.50 8.76
CA TYR A 111 7.88 4.24 8.67
C TYR A 111 8.25 2.75 8.43
N GLY A 112 7.27 1.89 8.09
CA GLY A 112 7.46 0.44 8.04
C GLY A 112 7.64 -0.19 9.42
N GLU A 113 7.29 0.50 10.48
CA GLU A 113 7.41 0.01 11.85
C GLU A 113 6.36 -1.05 12.17
N TYR A 114 6.80 -2.08 12.87
CA TYR A 114 5.94 -3.07 13.51
C TYR A 114 6.69 -3.76 14.67
N ASN A 115 5.92 -4.27 15.60
CA ASN A 115 6.33 -5.22 16.63
C ASN A 115 5.11 -6.09 16.99
N ASP A 116 5.26 -7.03 17.90
CA ASP A 116 4.16 -7.92 18.28
C ASP A 116 2.93 -7.17 18.81
N THR A 117 3.12 -6.03 19.48
CA THR A 117 2.03 -5.19 19.99
C THR A 117 1.24 -4.56 18.84
N VAL A 118 1.93 -4.03 17.83
CA VAL A 118 1.32 -3.42 16.63
C VAL A 118 0.58 -4.49 15.82
N LEU A 119 1.18 -5.66 15.60
CA LEU A 119 0.56 -6.74 14.84
C LEU A 119 -0.71 -7.28 15.52
N LYS A 120 -0.69 -7.44 16.85
CA LYS A 120 -1.86 -7.84 17.62
C LYS A 120 -2.97 -6.76 17.58
N ALA A 121 -2.60 -5.48 17.61
CA ALA A 121 -3.55 -4.38 17.50
C ALA A 121 -4.22 -4.36 16.11
N ALA A 122 -3.47 -4.60 15.04
CA ALA A 122 -4.00 -4.69 13.67
C ALA A 122 -4.95 -5.88 13.53
N GLU A 123 -4.56 -7.07 14.00
CA GLU A 123 -5.39 -8.28 14.00
C GLU A 123 -6.69 -8.09 14.77
N ALA A 124 -6.62 -7.54 16.00
CA ALA A 124 -7.80 -7.24 16.81
C ALA A 124 -8.73 -6.19 16.19
N SER A 125 -8.19 -5.36 15.30
CA SER A 125 -8.95 -4.39 14.50
C SER A 125 -9.41 -4.94 13.14
N ASN A 126 -9.32 -6.26 12.92
CA ASN A 126 -9.65 -6.95 11.67
C ASN A 126 -8.82 -6.47 10.46
N HIS A 127 -7.53 -6.22 10.66
CA HIS A 127 -6.62 -5.83 9.60
C HIS A 127 -5.47 -6.83 9.42
N ILE A 128 -5.13 -7.10 8.16
CA ILE A 128 -3.91 -7.81 7.77
C ILE A 128 -2.80 -6.78 7.61
N THR A 129 -1.65 -7.02 8.26
CA THR A 129 -0.52 -6.10 8.17
C THR A 129 0.32 -6.39 6.93
N ILE A 130 0.50 -5.36 6.09
CA ILE A 130 1.19 -5.41 4.80
C ILE A 130 2.45 -4.55 4.84
N GLN A 131 3.56 -5.12 4.42
CA GLN A 131 4.82 -4.44 4.15
C GLN A 131 5.07 -4.38 2.63
N TRP A 132 6.32 -4.41 2.22
CA TRP A 132 6.78 -4.46 0.83
C TRP A 132 8.13 -5.17 0.74
N ASN A 133 8.39 -5.82 -0.38
CA ASN A 133 9.71 -6.38 -0.69
C ASN A 133 10.51 -5.51 -1.67
N ILE A 134 9.85 -4.52 -2.30
CA ILE A 134 10.49 -3.59 -3.23
C ILE A 134 10.17 -2.15 -2.84
N ASP A 135 11.18 -1.38 -2.48
CA ASP A 135 11.09 0.05 -2.21
C ASP A 135 11.61 0.83 -3.44
N SER A 136 10.75 1.64 -4.06
CA SER A 136 11.10 2.48 -5.19
C SER A 136 12.06 3.60 -4.82
N LEU A 137 12.07 4.04 -3.55
CA LEU A 137 12.74 5.24 -3.04
C LEU A 137 12.32 6.53 -3.79
N ASP A 138 11.10 6.59 -4.26
CA ASP A 138 10.54 7.72 -5.01
C ASP A 138 10.60 9.06 -4.24
N TYR A 139 10.55 9.01 -2.91
CA TYR A 139 10.73 10.18 -2.04
C TYR A 139 12.15 10.78 -2.05
N LYS A 140 13.09 10.16 -2.77
CA LYS A 140 14.46 10.70 -3.00
C LYS A 140 14.60 11.43 -4.34
N SER A 141 13.49 11.88 -4.91
CA SER A 141 13.45 12.61 -6.20
C SER A 141 14.12 11.86 -7.36
N LEU A 142 14.06 10.52 -7.34
CA LEU A 142 14.62 9.66 -8.39
C LEU A 142 13.82 9.81 -9.69
N THR A 143 14.52 9.69 -10.84
CA THR A 143 13.88 9.60 -12.15
C THR A 143 13.20 8.23 -12.35
N ALA A 144 12.37 8.10 -13.39
CA ALA A 144 11.73 6.83 -13.73
C ALA A 144 12.76 5.72 -13.98
N GLU A 145 13.88 6.04 -14.65
CA GLU A 145 14.96 5.09 -14.92
C GLU A 145 15.64 4.64 -13.64
N GLN A 146 15.96 5.57 -12.76
CA GLN A 146 16.59 5.28 -11.46
C GLN A 146 15.67 4.43 -10.55
N MET A 147 14.37 4.72 -10.52
CA MET A 147 13.40 3.88 -9.82
C MET A 147 13.33 2.48 -10.45
N TRP A 148 13.35 2.40 -11.79
CA TRP A 148 13.32 1.11 -12.50
C TRP A 148 14.56 0.26 -12.26
N GLU A 149 15.74 0.86 -12.19
CA GLU A 149 16.99 0.16 -11.83
C GLU A 149 16.92 -0.49 -10.45
N ARG A 150 16.08 0.02 -9.55
CA ARG A 150 15.84 -0.56 -8.23
C ARG A 150 14.75 -1.61 -8.23
N ILE A 151 13.66 -1.37 -8.97
CA ILE A 151 12.47 -2.24 -9.01
C ILE A 151 12.75 -3.45 -9.91
N GLY A 152 13.20 -3.23 -11.13
CA GLY A 152 13.28 -4.22 -12.19
C GLY A 152 14.09 -5.48 -11.85
N PRO A 153 15.27 -5.39 -11.23
CA PRO A 153 16.06 -6.57 -10.84
C PRO A 153 15.47 -7.40 -9.69
N LYS A 154 14.61 -6.80 -8.86
CA LYS A 154 14.01 -7.44 -7.68
C LYS A 154 12.59 -7.95 -7.95
N LEU A 155 12.01 -7.55 -9.10
CA LEU A 155 10.63 -7.87 -9.44
C LEU A 155 10.47 -9.37 -9.66
N GLN A 156 9.56 -9.96 -8.89
CA GLN A 156 9.18 -11.37 -8.96
C GLN A 156 7.68 -11.53 -8.75
N LYS A 157 7.15 -12.72 -9.02
CA LYS A 157 5.77 -13.06 -8.70
C LYS A 157 5.47 -12.77 -7.24
N GLY A 158 4.31 -12.19 -6.96
CA GLY A 158 3.89 -11.85 -5.61
C GLY A 158 4.56 -10.62 -4.99
N SER A 159 5.39 -9.86 -5.75
CA SER A 159 6.03 -8.64 -5.23
C SER A 159 5.01 -7.58 -4.83
N ILE A 160 5.28 -6.91 -3.72
CA ILE A 160 4.57 -5.70 -3.26
C ILE A 160 5.54 -4.54 -3.35
N ILE A 161 5.20 -3.53 -4.15
CA ILE A 161 6.05 -2.38 -4.48
C ILE A 161 5.56 -1.17 -3.69
N LEU A 162 6.47 -0.51 -2.95
CA LEU A 162 6.19 0.73 -2.22
C LEU A 162 6.48 1.95 -3.09
N MET A 163 5.51 2.84 -3.16
CA MET A 163 5.59 4.20 -3.68
C MET A 163 4.82 5.18 -2.77
N HIS A 164 4.91 6.46 -3.06
CA HIS A 164 4.21 7.54 -2.34
C HIS A 164 3.57 8.52 -3.32
N ASN A 165 2.44 9.12 -2.94
CA ASN A 165 1.98 10.34 -3.60
C ASN A 165 2.66 11.57 -2.98
N GLY A 166 2.54 12.72 -3.63
CA GLY A 166 3.09 13.98 -3.13
C GLY A 166 4.61 14.09 -3.20
N THR A 167 5.27 13.22 -3.96
CA THR A 167 6.71 13.29 -4.27
C THR A 167 6.94 14.02 -5.58
N GLU A 168 8.16 14.46 -5.81
CA GLU A 168 8.52 15.23 -7.02
C GLU A 168 8.25 14.46 -8.32
N ASN A 169 8.57 13.16 -8.37
CA ASN A 169 8.63 12.41 -9.62
C ASN A 169 7.69 11.20 -9.71
N THR A 170 7.00 10.80 -8.64
CA THR A 170 6.20 9.56 -8.66
C THR A 170 5.13 9.60 -9.73
N ALA A 171 4.29 10.64 -9.75
CA ALA A 171 3.20 10.74 -10.72
C ALA A 171 3.72 10.80 -12.17
N LEU A 172 4.83 11.49 -12.40
CA LEU A 172 5.46 11.61 -13.73
C LEU A 172 6.11 10.31 -14.20
N SER A 173 6.62 9.50 -13.27
CA SER A 173 7.33 8.25 -13.56
C SER A 173 6.38 7.05 -13.71
N LEU A 174 5.18 7.15 -13.17
CA LEU A 174 4.27 6.02 -12.98
C LEU A 174 3.92 5.30 -14.30
N ASP A 175 3.66 6.03 -15.40
CA ASP A 175 3.35 5.45 -16.72
C ASP A 175 4.51 4.57 -17.23
N THR A 176 5.74 5.05 -17.10
CA THR A 176 6.94 4.31 -17.49
C THR A 176 7.12 3.06 -16.64
N LEU A 177 6.97 3.18 -15.32
CA LEU A 177 7.13 2.05 -14.40
C LEU A 177 6.07 0.97 -14.64
N ILE A 178 4.79 1.35 -14.83
CA ILE A 178 3.72 0.40 -15.18
C ILE A 178 4.02 -0.34 -16.47
N LYS A 179 4.43 0.38 -17.54
CA LYS A 179 4.79 -0.24 -18.82
C LYS A 179 5.97 -1.21 -18.70
N ASN A 180 6.97 -0.85 -17.90
CA ASN A 180 8.12 -1.71 -17.66
C ASN A 180 7.74 -2.98 -16.87
N ILE A 181 6.88 -2.87 -15.85
CA ILE A 181 6.35 -4.02 -15.09
C ILE A 181 5.58 -4.95 -16.02
N LYS A 182 4.64 -4.40 -16.82
CA LYS A 182 3.86 -5.15 -17.80
C LYS A 182 4.74 -5.77 -18.90
N GLY A 183 5.77 -5.05 -19.34
CA GLY A 183 6.76 -5.51 -20.32
C GLY A 183 7.58 -6.73 -19.83
N LYS A 184 7.70 -6.92 -18.51
CA LYS A 184 8.26 -8.14 -17.90
C LYS A 184 7.23 -9.28 -17.77
N GLY A 185 6.00 -9.09 -18.22
CA GLY A 185 4.94 -10.10 -18.17
C GLY A 185 4.13 -10.16 -16.87
N TYR A 186 4.24 -9.14 -16.01
CA TYR A 186 3.47 -9.09 -14.76
C TYR A 186 2.17 -8.31 -14.94
N GLU A 187 1.10 -8.82 -14.35
CA GLU A 187 -0.16 -8.15 -14.10
C GLU A 187 -0.06 -7.33 -12.80
N ILE A 188 -0.51 -6.08 -12.82
CA ILE A 188 -0.60 -5.24 -11.62
C ILE A 188 -2.00 -5.35 -11.06
N VAL A 189 -2.10 -5.81 -9.81
CA VAL A 189 -3.37 -6.01 -9.09
C VAL A 189 -3.35 -5.27 -7.75
N THR A 190 -4.51 -5.19 -7.06
CA THR A 190 -4.57 -4.69 -5.68
C THR A 190 -3.91 -5.68 -4.72
N VAL A 191 -3.56 -5.21 -3.52
CA VAL A 191 -3.01 -6.13 -2.50
C VAL A 191 -4.03 -7.20 -2.13
N SER A 192 -5.32 -6.86 -2.01
CA SER A 192 -6.37 -7.83 -1.70
C SER A 192 -6.60 -8.89 -2.78
N ASP A 193 -6.23 -8.60 -4.03
CA ASP A 193 -6.26 -9.56 -5.15
C ASP A 193 -4.98 -10.39 -5.26
N LEU A 194 -3.91 -9.96 -4.57
CA LEU A 194 -2.63 -10.65 -4.56
C LEU A 194 -2.51 -11.63 -3.41
N ILE A 195 -2.95 -11.24 -2.20
CA ILE A 195 -2.74 -12.02 -0.97
C ILE A 195 -3.77 -13.12 -0.77
N TYR A 196 -3.39 -14.17 -0.05
CA TYR A 196 -4.32 -15.16 0.48
C TYR A 196 -5.03 -14.61 1.72
N LYS A 197 -6.35 -14.70 1.77
CA LYS A 197 -7.18 -14.19 2.89
C LYS A 197 -7.38 -15.23 3.98
N ASP A 198 -7.25 -16.51 3.62
CA ASP A 198 -7.40 -17.67 4.50
C ASP A 198 -6.42 -18.78 4.09
N ASN A 199 -6.27 -19.79 4.94
CA ASN A 199 -5.43 -20.98 4.69
C ASN A 199 -4.01 -20.61 4.24
N TYR A 200 -3.34 -19.72 4.97
CA TYR A 200 -1.98 -19.31 4.68
C TYR A 200 -1.08 -19.33 5.93
N ALA A 201 0.22 -19.37 5.69
CA ALA A 201 1.24 -19.13 6.69
C ALA A 201 2.18 -18.02 6.20
N ILE A 202 2.85 -17.35 7.13
CA ILE A 202 3.90 -16.36 6.82
C ILE A 202 5.21 -16.91 7.36
N ASP A 203 6.22 -17.03 6.50
CA ASP A 203 7.54 -17.53 6.88
C ASP A 203 8.38 -16.47 7.61
N ASN A 204 9.60 -16.84 8.02
CA ASN A 204 10.53 -15.96 8.75
C ASN A 204 11.06 -14.78 7.90
N ASN A 205 10.81 -14.77 6.61
CA ASN A 205 11.16 -13.68 5.68
C ASN A 205 9.96 -12.78 5.37
N GLY A 206 8.77 -13.08 5.93
CA GLY A 206 7.54 -12.36 5.66
C GLY A 206 6.88 -12.76 4.33
N VAL A 207 7.26 -13.90 3.76
CA VAL A 207 6.60 -14.43 2.56
C VAL A 207 5.33 -15.17 2.96
N GLN A 208 4.22 -14.81 2.34
CA GLN A 208 2.94 -15.48 2.54
C GLN A 208 2.84 -16.71 1.63
N HIS A 209 2.60 -17.88 2.20
CA HIS A 209 2.43 -19.16 1.50
C HIS A 209 1.01 -19.68 1.69
N LYS A 210 0.44 -20.23 0.63
CA LYS A 210 -0.82 -20.98 0.71
C LYS A 210 -0.58 -22.31 1.43
N LEU A 211 -1.51 -22.69 2.35
CA LEU A 211 -1.49 -23.99 3.05
C LEU A 211 -2.32 -25.03 2.31
#